data_c6edd70f129dcad8c122b7f7591ba986
#
_entry.id   c6edd70f129dcad8c122b7f7591ba986
#
_cell.length_a   1.000
_cell.length_b   1.000
_cell.length_c   1.000
_cell.angle_alpha   90.00
_cell.angle_beta   90.00
_cell.angle_gamma   90.00
#
_symmetry.space_group_name_H-M   'P 1'
#
loop_
_entity.id
_entity.type
_entity.pdbx_description
1 polymer ?
#
loop_
_entity_poly.entity_id
_entity_poly.type
_entity_poly.pdbx_seq_one_letter_code
_entity_poly.pdbx_strand_id
1 'polypeptide(L)'
;YSGIASASWEVDIFGKLTNAKRRSKALYLQSLEYEQAVSTSLIANVANLYYTLLMLDEQYRISEETAASWRESVRTMRAMMAAGMTNEASVSQSEANCRQVEASLLDLRQQVKEVENSLSILLGDVPGTIERGRLAGQEFPQELAVGVPLQLLSRRPDVKSAELSLASAFYSTNAARSAFYPSITLSGTAGWTNSAGSMIVNPGKLLFSAIGSLTQPLFNKGLNVAQLKI
;
A
#
# COMPACT_ATOMS: atom_id res chain seq x y z
N TYR A 1 16.91 -0.90 -53.71
CA TYR A 1 16.89 -0.42 -52.34
C TYR A 1 15.85 0.71 -52.20
N SER A 2 15.07 0.72 -51.09
CA SER A 2 14.14 1.78 -50.83
C SER A 2 14.28 2.20 -49.32
N GLY A 3 14.25 3.48 -49.06
CA GLY A 3 14.20 4.07 -47.73
C GLY A 3 12.92 4.90 -47.64
N ILE A 4 12.04 4.60 -46.67
CA ILE A 4 10.75 5.27 -46.50
C ILE A 4 10.62 5.67 -45.06
N ALA A 5 10.33 6.93 -44.80
CA ALA A 5 9.89 7.46 -43.51
C ALA A 5 8.38 7.69 -43.60
N SER A 6 7.62 7.23 -42.58
CA SER A 6 6.20 7.44 -42.50
C SER A 6 5.85 8.12 -41.20
N ALA A 7 4.92 9.08 -41.24
CA ALA A 7 4.34 9.73 -40.10
C ALA A 7 2.82 9.61 -40.18
N SER A 8 2.17 9.36 -39.04
CA SER A 8 0.72 9.27 -38.94
C SER A 8 0.25 10.04 -37.73
N TRP A 9 -0.81 10.83 -37.87
CA TRP A 9 -1.42 11.63 -36.82
C TRP A 9 -2.93 11.44 -36.82
N GLU A 10 -3.48 10.99 -35.70
CA GLU A 10 -4.93 10.92 -35.45
C GLU A 10 -5.41 12.29 -34.95
N VAL A 11 -6.32 12.91 -35.65
CA VAL A 11 -6.91 14.22 -35.27
C VAL A 11 -7.99 13.97 -34.23
N ASP A 12 -7.76 14.47 -33.01
CA ASP A 12 -8.64 14.21 -31.86
C ASP A 12 -9.83 15.17 -31.78
N ILE A 13 -10.75 15.10 -32.76
CA ILE A 13 -11.95 15.97 -32.81
C ILE A 13 -12.95 15.59 -31.73
N PHE A 14 -13.11 14.30 -31.47
CA PHE A 14 -14.11 13.77 -30.52
C PHE A 14 -13.54 13.47 -29.14
N GLY A 15 -12.31 13.88 -28.87
CA GLY A 15 -11.70 13.81 -27.55
C GLY A 15 -11.29 12.43 -27.09
N LYS A 16 -11.13 11.46 -27.97
CA LYS A 16 -10.67 10.09 -27.65
C LYS A 16 -9.29 10.12 -26.98
N LEU A 17 -8.30 10.73 -27.65
CA LEU A 17 -6.92 10.82 -27.14
C LEU A 17 -6.82 11.78 -25.94
N THR A 18 -7.57 12.88 -25.97
CA THR A 18 -7.65 13.84 -24.88
C THR A 18 -8.21 13.19 -23.60
N ASN A 19 -9.28 12.40 -23.71
CA ASN A 19 -9.82 11.67 -22.55
C ASN A 19 -8.88 10.55 -22.09
N ALA A 20 -8.22 9.84 -23.02
CA ALA A 20 -7.20 8.86 -22.66
C ALA A 20 -6.03 9.50 -21.87
N LYS A 21 -5.53 10.65 -22.31
CA LYS A 21 -4.53 11.44 -21.59
C LYS A 21 -5.00 11.87 -20.20
N ARG A 22 -6.25 12.38 -20.09
CA ARG A 22 -6.84 12.81 -18.81
C ARG A 22 -7.01 11.63 -17.85
N ARG A 23 -7.45 10.46 -18.36
CA ARG A 23 -7.51 9.23 -17.59
C ARG A 23 -6.14 8.83 -17.05
N SER A 24 -5.11 8.80 -17.89
CA SER A 24 -3.76 8.46 -17.47
C SER A 24 -3.22 9.47 -16.43
N LYS A 25 -3.54 10.75 -16.58
CA LYS A 25 -3.19 11.77 -15.58
C LYS A 25 -3.90 11.54 -14.25
N ALA A 26 -5.19 11.16 -14.26
CA ALA A 26 -5.93 10.84 -13.05
C ALA A 26 -5.32 9.62 -12.33
N LEU A 27 -4.95 8.56 -13.06
CA LEU A 27 -4.26 7.39 -12.50
C LEU A 27 -2.88 7.74 -11.94
N TYR A 28 -2.13 8.61 -12.60
CA TYR A 28 -0.85 9.10 -12.07
C TYR A 28 -1.03 9.87 -10.76
N LEU A 29 -1.98 10.80 -10.69
CA LEU A 29 -2.29 11.52 -9.45
C LEU A 29 -2.77 10.56 -8.34
N GLN A 30 -3.57 9.55 -8.70
CA GLN A 30 -4.01 8.51 -7.76
C GLN A 30 -2.83 7.74 -7.17
N SER A 31 -1.79 7.46 -7.97
CA SER A 31 -0.60 6.77 -7.47
C SER A 31 0.18 7.60 -6.44
N LEU A 32 0.19 8.94 -6.57
CA LEU A 32 0.79 9.83 -5.57
C LEU A 32 -0.01 9.85 -4.25
N GLU A 33 -1.35 9.84 -4.33
CA GLU A 33 -2.17 9.74 -3.12
C GLU A 33 -2.03 8.36 -2.45
N TYR A 34 -1.79 7.31 -3.23
CA TYR A 34 -1.49 5.98 -2.70
C TYR A 34 -0.16 5.94 -1.93
N GLU A 35 0.88 6.60 -2.43
CA GLU A 35 2.17 6.76 -1.72
C GLU A 35 1.95 7.42 -0.35
N GLN A 36 1.15 8.49 -0.30
CA GLN A 36 0.81 9.16 0.96
C GLN A 36 -0.02 8.28 1.89
N ALA A 37 -0.95 7.48 1.36
CA ALA A 37 -1.72 6.52 2.13
C ALA A 37 -0.83 5.43 2.76
N VAL A 38 0.13 4.91 1.99
CA VAL A 38 1.12 3.93 2.48
C VAL A 38 1.97 4.54 3.59
N SER A 39 2.48 5.77 3.41
CA SER A 39 3.26 6.48 4.42
C SER A 39 2.48 6.67 5.72
N THR A 40 1.21 7.05 5.63
CA THR A 40 0.32 7.21 6.79
C THR A 40 0.08 5.87 7.51
N SER A 41 -0.15 4.81 6.73
CA SER A 41 -0.32 3.45 7.26
C SER A 41 0.96 2.95 7.94
N LEU A 42 2.12 3.24 7.37
CA LEU A 42 3.41 2.89 7.95
C LEU A 42 3.60 3.55 9.33
N ILE A 43 3.35 4.86 9.42
CA ILE A 43 3.44 5.60 10.68
C ILE A 43 2.49 5.00 11.74
N ALA A 44 1.25 4.69 11.35
CA ALA A 44 0.28 4.07 12.26
C ALA A 44 0.75 2.67 12.74
N ASN A 45 1.31 1.86 11.84
CA ASN A 45 1.82 0.53 12.17
C ASN A 45 3.03 0.62 13.11
N VAL A 46 3.97 1.54 12.86
CA VAL A 46 5.11 1.78 13.76
C VAL A 46 4.62 2.19 15.15
N ALA A 47 3.66 3.12 15.23
CA ALA A 47 3.10 3.55 16.51
C ALA A 47 2.41 2.38 17.25
N ASN A 48 1.60 1.58 16.56
CA ASN A 48 0.94 0.42 17.13
C ASN A 48 1.93 -0.61 17.68
N LEU A 49 2.97 -0.95 16.91
CA LEU A 49 4.01 -1.89 17.37
C LEU A 49 4.79 -1.32 18.55
N TYR A 50 5.11 -0.02 18.54
CA TYR A 50 5.81 0.63 19.64
C TYR A 50 5.00 0.57 20.94
N TYR A 51 3.72 0.95 20.92
CA TYR A 51 2.86 0.89 22.10
C TYR A 51 2.56 -0.55 22.54
N THR A 52 2.48 -1.49 21.61
CA THR A 52 2.40 -2.93 21.91
C THR A 52 3.64 -3.39 22.68
N LEU A 53 4.81 -2.92 22.27
CA LEU A 53 6.08 -3.25 22.92
C LEU A 53 6.13 -2.68 24.35
N LEU A 54 5.70 -1.42 24.56
CA LEU A 54 5.61 -0.82 25.88
C LEU A 54 4.62 -1.58 26.79
N MET A 55 3.50 -2.02 26.23
CA MET A 55 2.51 -2.82 26.95
C MET A 55 3.10 -4.17 27.38
N LEU A 56 3.81 -4.87 26.49
CA LEU A 56 4.44 -6.15 26.79
C LEU A 56 5.54 -6.03 27.86
N ASP A 57 6.33 -4.94 27.82
CA ASP A 57 7.33 -4.67 28.86
C ASP A 57 6.69 -4.46 30.24
N GLU A 58 5.57 -3.75 30.30
CA GLU A 58 4.86 -3.53 31.56
C GLU A 58 4.20 -4.82 32.06
N GLN A 59 3.65 -5.64 31.16
CA GLN A 59 3.15 -6.98 31.50
C GLN A 59 4.27 -7.88 32.02
N TYR A 60 5.43 -7.85 31.39
CA TYR A 60 6.59 -8.60 31.83
C TYR A 60 7.03 -8.19 33.24
N ARG A 61 7.12 -6.87 33.52
CA ARG A 61 7.48 -6.33 34.83
C ARG A 61 6.50 -6.78 35.93
N ILE A 62 5.18 -6.63 35.65
CA ILE A 62 4.14 -7.06 36.61
C ILE A 62 4.20 -8.57 36.85
N SER A 63 4.39 -9.35 35.81
CA SER A 63 4.50 -10.81 35.91
C SER A 63 5.76 -11.24 36.68
N GLU A 64 6.87 -10.50 36.54
CA GLU A 64 8.10 -10.75 37.29
C GLU A 64 7.91 -10.48 38.80
N GLU A 65 7.25 -9.37 39.16
CA GLU A 65 6.88 -9.07 40.55
C GLU A 65 5.89 -10.11 41.09
N THR A 66 4.95 -10.56 40.28
CA THR A 66 3.99 -11.63 40.64
C THR A 66 4.70 -12.95 40.90
N ALA A 67 5.66 -13.32 40.04
CA ALA A 67 6.47 -14.54 40.21
C ALA A 67 7.29 -14.48 41.52
N ALA A 68 7.87 -13.32 41.84
CA ALA A 68 8.57 -13.12 43.11
C ALA A 68 7.66 -13.32 44.31
N SER A 69 6.43 -12.78 44.29
CA SER A 69 5.43 -12.96 45.33
C SER A 69 5.01 -14.43 45.48
N TRP A 70 4.82 -15.14 44.35
CA TRP A 70 4.50 -16.57 44.42
C TRP A 70 5.65 -17.41 44.98
N ARG A 71 6.92 -17.11 44.66
CA ARG A 71 8.06 -17.80 45.27
C ARG A 71 8.10 -17.65 46.78
N GLU A 72 7.80 -16.45 47.30
CA GLU A 72 7.73 -16.23 48.74
C GLU A 72 6.51 -16.94 49.35
N SER A 73 5.37 -16.96 48.68
CA SER A 73 4.20 -17.73 49.08
C SER A 73 4.49 -19.23 49.19
N VAL A 74 5.16 -19.81 48.23
CA VAL A 74 5.61 -21.21 48.24
C VAL A 74 6.53 -21.48 49.42
N ARG A 75 7.48 -20.57 49.69
CA ARG A 75 8.41 -20.68 50.83
C ARG A 75 7.66 -20.68 52.13
N THR A 76 6.67 -19.77 52.31
CA THR A 76 5.81 -19.68 53.50
C THR A 76 4.97 -20.95 53.68
N MET A 77 4.34 -21.45 52.60
CA MET A 77 3.55 -22.68 52.62
C MET A 77 4.38 -23.91 53.02
N ARG A 78 5.62 -24.02 52.55
CA ARG A 78 6.55 -25.10 52.95
C ARG A 78 6.89 -25.00 54.45
N ALA A 79 7.14 -23.80 54.97
CA ALA A 79 7.39 -23.59 56.40
C ALA A 79 6.16 -23.94 57.25
N MET A 80 4.96 -23.57 56.83
CA MET A 80 3.69 -23.93 57.48
C MET A 80 3.48 -25.47 57.45
N MET A 81 3.80 -26.13 56.39
CA MET A 81 3.72 -27.60 56.32
C MET A 81 4.69 -28.25 57.26
N ALA A 82 5.91 -27.76 57.39
CA ALA A 82 6.91 -28.27 58.36
C ALA A 82 6.47 -28.05 59.78
N ALA A 83 5.67 -27.00 60.06
CA ALA A 83 5.05 -26.73 61.36
C ALA A 83 3.76 -27.54 61.61
N GLY A 84 3.32 -28.37 60.64
CA GLY A 84 2.06 -29.14 60.77
C GLY A 84 0.78 -28.31 60.60
N MET A 85 0.88 -27.08 60.08
CA MET A 85 -0.24 -26.13 59.94
C MET A 85 -0.95 -26.23 58.58
N THR A 86 -0.36 -26.93 57.62
CA THR A 86 -0.95 -27.14 56.27
C THR A 86 -0.54 -28.51 55.73
N ASN A 87 -1.15 -28.95 54.64
CA ASN A 87 -0.91 -30.22 53.98
C ASN A 87 -0.09 -30.06 52.69
N GLU A 88 0.45 -31.18 52.18
CA GLU A 88 1.26 -31.22 50.98
C GLU A 88 0.49 -30.80 49.72
N ALA A 89 -0.82 -31.03 49.66
CA ALA A 89 -1.66 -30.59 48.52
C ALA A 89 -1.68 -29.08 48.36
N SER A 90 -1.74 -28.31 49.48
CA SER A 90 -1.68 -26.85 49.45
C SER A 90 -0.33 -26.31 48.99
N VAL A 91 0.77 -26.97 49.39
CA VAL A 91 2.12 -26.63 48.88
C VAL A 91 2.25 -26.90 47.40
N SER A 92 1.83 -28.07 46.92
CA SER A 92 1.85 -28.45 45.52
C SER A 92 1.02 -27.51 44.66
N GLN A 93 -0.16 -27.10 45.15
CA GLN A 93 -0.99 -26.10 44.42
C GLN A 93 -0.27 -24.74 44.29
N SER A 94 0.38 -24.26 45.36
CA SER A 94 1.13 -23.01 45.35
C SER A 94 2.35 -23.10 44.38
N GLU A 95 3.01 -24.24 44.38
CA GLU A 95 4.12 -24.50 43.44
C GLU A 95 3.64 -24.53 42.01
N ALA A 96 2.51 -25.19 41.73
CA ALA A 96 1.93 -25.21 40.37
C ALA A 96 1.60 -23.78 39.87
N ASN A 97 0.98 -22.94 40.72
CA ASN A 97 0.68 -21.55 40.39
C ASN A 97 1.99 -20.75 40.14
N CYS A 98 3.01 -20.93 40.98
CA CYS A 98 4.33 -20.30 40.75
C CYS A 98 4.93 -20.68 39.42
N ARG A 99 4.94 -21.97 39.08
CA ARG A 99 5.47 -22.48 37.80
C ARG A 99 4.68 -21.97 36.60
N GLN A 100 3.37 -21.83 36.72
CA GLN A 100 2.55 -21.27 35.66
C GLN A 100 2.90 -19.81 35.36
N VAL A 101 3.10 -18.99 36.40
CA VAL A 101 3.54 -17.59 36.22
C VAL A 101 4.95 -17.52 35.65
N GLU A 102 5.87 -18.39 36.11
CA GLU A 102 7.21 -18.47 35.55
C GLU A 102 7.22 -18.87 34.07
N ALA A 103 6.34 -19.77 33.65
CA ALA A 103 6.17 -20.14 32.23
C ALA A 103 5.67 -18.95 31.41
N SER A 104 4.68 -18.20 31.91
CA SER A 104 4.15 -17.01 31.20
C SER A 104 5.18 -15.91 31.00
N LEU A 105 6.21 -15.81 31.87
CA LEU A 105 7.33 -14.88 31.68
C LEU A 105 8.18 -15.23 30.45
N LEU A 106 8.33 -16.51 30.16
CA LEU A 106 9.06 -16.95 28.95
C LEU A 106 8.29 -16.61 27.70
N ASP A 107 6.97 -16.81 27.71
CA ASP A 107 6.09 -16.46 26.60
C ASP A 107 6.08 -14.94 26.35
N LEU A 108 6.02 -14.12 27.41
CA LEU A 108 6.10 -12.67 27.29
C LEU A 108 7.44 -12.21 26.72
N ARG A 109 8.55 -12.83 27.14
CA ARG A 109 9.88 -12.54 26.60
C ARG A 109 9.96 -12.86 25.12
N GLN A 110 9.38 -13.98 24.70
CA GLN A 110 9.29 -14.34 23.29
C GLN A 110 8.48 -13.30 22.49
N GLN A 111 7.29 -12.91 22.98
CA GLN A 111 6.45 -11.91 22.35
C GLN A 111 7.16 -10.55 22.21
N VAL A 112 7.91 -10.11 23.24
CA VAL A 112 8.74 -8.91 23.15
C VAL A 112 9.71 -9.02 21.99
N LYS A 113 10.42 -10.16 21.86
CA LYS A 113 11.37 -10.38 20.76
C LYS A 113 10.71 -10.39 19.38
N GLU A 114 9.53 -10.97 19.25
CA GLU A 114 8.76 -11.01 18.00
C GLU A 114 8.34 -9.61 17.57
N VAL A 115 7.90 -8.77 18.52
CA VAL A 115 7.52 -7.37 18.23
C VAL A 115 8.75 -6.52 17.92
N GLU A 116 9.87 -6.69 18.64
CA GLU A 116 11.16 -6.04 18.33
C GLU A 116 11.60 -6.36 16.89
N ASN A 117 11.56 -7.64 16.51
CA ASN A 117 11.92 -8.08 15.16
C ASN A 117 10.98 -7.48 14.10
N SER A 118 9.67 -7.47 14.38
CA SER A 118 8.67 -6.90 13.47
C SER A 118 8.88 -5.41 13.27
N LEU A 119 9.22 -4.69 14.32
CA LEU A 119 9.50 -3.25 14.26
C LEU A 119 10.82 -2.99 13.52
N SER A 120 11.87 -3.79 13.77
CA SER A 120 13.15 -3.68 13.03
C SER A 120 12.96 -3.90 11.53
N ILE A 121 12.16 -4.92 11.13
CA ILE A 121 11.85 -5.19 9.72
C ILE A 121 11.12 -3.99 9.10
N LEU A 122 10.17 -3.40 9.83
CA LEU A 122 9.40 -2.25 9.35
C LEU A 122 10.27 -1.00 9.17
N LEU A 123 11.30 -0.84 10.01
CA LEU A 123 12.29 0.24 9.93
C LEU A 123 13.39 -0.03 8.90
N GLY A 124 13.48 -1.26 8.38
CA GLY A 124 14.54 -1.67 7.45
C GLY A 124 15.88 -1.97 8.12
N ASP A 125 15.86 -2.15 9.43
CA ASP A 125 17.05 -2.43 10.25
C ASP A 125 17.25 -3.92 10.50
N VAL A 126 18.47 -4.27 10.92
CA VAL A 126 18.78 -5.63 11.37
C VAL A 126 18.03 -5.91 12.69
N PRO A 127 17.42 -7.11 12.86
CA PRO A 127 16.74 -7.47 14.10
C PRO A 127 17.61 -7.26 15.34
N GLY A 128 17.13 -6.45 16.28
CA GLY A 128 17.88 -6.07 17.47
C GLY A 128 16.97 -5.55 18.59
N THR A 129 17.58 -5.17 19.70
CA THR A 129 16.87 -4.54 20.80
C THR A 129 16.60 -3.07 20.46
N ILE A 130 15.36 -2.64 20.65
CA ILE A 130 14.92 -1.27 20.36
C ILE A 130 14.92 -0.48 21.67
N GLU A 131 15.61 0.67 21.66
CA GLU A 131 15.57 1.62 22.76
C GLU A 131 14.16 2.22 22.90
N ARG A 132 13.62 2.21 24.12
CA ARG A 132 12.26 2.65 24.37
C ARG A 132 12.07 3.18 25.77
N GLY A 133 11.04 4.01 25.95
CA GLY A 133 10.62 4.54 27.24
C GLY A 133 9.79 3.53 28.04
N ARG A 134 9.09 4.04 29.06
CA ARG A 134 8.11 3.26 29.87
C ARG A 134 6.70 3.70 29.53
N LEU A 135 5.75 2.77 29.62
CA LEU A 135 4.33 3.06 29.39
C LEU A 135 3.80 4.14 30.35
N ALA A 136 4.19 4.08 31.62
CA ALA A 136 3.79 5.04 32.65
C ALA A 136 4.28 6.48 32.40
N GLY A 137 5.28 6.67 31.54
CA GLY A 137 5.80 8.00 31.17
C GLY A 137 5.13 8.58 29.91
N GLN A 138 4.14 7.91 29.34
CA GLN A 138 3.46 8.40 28.12
C GLN A 138 2.30 9.33 28.49
N GLU A 139 2.33 10.54 27.94
CA GLU A 139 1.24 11.50 28.06
C GLU A 139 0.35 11.42 26.81
N PHE A 140 -0.92 11.14 27.00
CA PHE A 140 -1.93 11.15 25.94
C PHE A 140 -2.68 12.47 25.97
N PRO A 141 -3.05 13.04 24.79
CA PRO A 141 -3.89 14.23 24.74
C PRO A 141 -5.20 13.99 25.47
N GLN A 142 -5.50 14.85 26.47
CA GLN A 142 -6.71 14.72 27.28
C GLN A 142 -8.00 15.05 26.50
N GLU A 143 -7.89 15.84 25.45
CA GLU A 143 -9.03 16.22 24.60
C GLU A 143 -8.77 15.77 23.16
N LEU A 144 -9.51 14.77 22.71
CA LEU A 144 -9.67 14.49 21.30
C LEU A 144 -10.74 15.45 20.77
N ALA A 145 -10.35 16.37 19.89
CA ALA A 145 -11.31 17.25 19.22
C ALA A 145 -12.39 16.41 18.54
N VAL A 146 -13.62 16.47 19.08
CA VAL A 146 -14.76 15.76 18.54
C VAL A 146 -15.27 16.50 17.30
N GLY A 147 -15.20 15.85 16.17
CA GLY A 147 -15.62 16.37 14.87
C GLY A 147 -14.46 16.53 13.89
N VAL A 148 -14.60 15.90 12.74
CA VAL A 148 -13.65 16.05 11.64
C VAL A 148 -14.21 17.18 10.74
N PRO A 149 -13.58 18.38 10.67
CA PRO A 149 -13.99 19.42 9.74
C PRO A 149 -14.00 18.86 8.32
N LEU A 150 -15.02 19.22 7.52
CA LEU A 150 -15.12 18.77 6.11
C LEU A 150 -13.83 19.05 5.32
N GLN A 151 -13.09 20.09 5.70
CA GLN A 151 -11.80 20.44 5.11
C GLN A 151 -10.71 19.37 5.35
N LEU A 152 -10.79 18.56 6.42
CA LEU A 152 -9.85 17.45 6.65
C LEU A 152 -10.16 16.26 5.74
N LEU A 153 -11.41 16.05 5.31
CA LEU A 153 -11.77 15.01 4.34
C LEU A 153 -11.06 15.23 3.01
N SER A 154 -10.92 16.49 2.58
CA SER A 154 -10.20 16.83 1.34
C SER A 154 -8.68 16.60 1.41
N ARG A 155 -8.12 16.38 2.60
CA ARG A 155 -6.69 16.06 2.80
C ARG A 155 -6.42 14.57 2.98
N ARG A 156 -7.47 13.77 3.10
CA ARG A 156 -7.32 12.31 3.27
C ARG A 156 -6.96 11.67 1.94
N PRO A 157 -5.84 10.92 1.88
CA PRO A 157 -5.36 10.30 0.64
C PRO A 157 -6.30 9.20 0.13
N ASP A 158 -7.04 8.52 0.99
CA ASP A 158 -8.03 7.52 0.61
C ASP A 158 -9.24 8.15 -0.10
N VAL A 159 -9.73 9.30 0.39
CA VAL A 159 -10.82 10.06 -0.26
C VAL A 159 -10.38 10.59 -1.62
N LYS A 160 -9.21 11.23 -1.69
CA LYS A 160 -8.65 11.72 -2.96
C LYS A 160 -8.40 10.59 -3.97
N SER A 161 -7.90 9.45 -3.51
CA SER A 161 -7.72 8.28 -4.37
C SER A 161 -9.05 7.79 -4.95
N ALA A 162 -10.12 7.79 -4.16
CA ALA A 162 -11.47 7.44 -4.62
C ALA A 162 -12.02 8.45 -5.64
N GLU A 163 -11.83 9.77 -5.41
CA GLU A 163 -12.20 10.83 -6.37
C GLU A 163 -11.45 10.68 -7.69
N LEU A 164 -10.15 10.40 -7.65
CA LEU A 164 -9.34 10.21 -8.85
C LEU A 164 -9.70 8.92 -9.60
N SER A 165 -10.09 7.87 -8.88
CA SER A 165 -10.67 6.66 -9.47
C SER A 165 -11.96 6.96 -10.22
N LEU A 166 -12.88 7.75 -9.61
CA LEU A 166 -14.10 8.19 -10.25
C LEU A 166 -13.82 9.05 -11.50
N ALA A 167 -12.87 9.98 -11.41
CA ALA A 167 -12.42 10.79 -12.55
C ALA A 167 -11.86 9.93 -13.68
N SER A 168 -11.05 8.90 -13.36
CA SER A 168 -10.53 7.94 -14.32
C SER A 168 -11.66 7.17 -15.04
N ALA A 169 -12.66 6.70 -14.30
CA ALA A 169 -13.83 6.01 -14.86
C ALA A 169 -14.66 6.94 -15.75
N PHE A 170 -14.85 8.20 -15.36
CA PHE A 170 -15.52 9.22 -16.16
C PHE A 170 -14.81 9.46 -17.50
N TYR A 171 -13.48 9.62 -17.49
CA TYR A 171 -12.71 9.77 -18.74
C TYR A 171 -12.69 8.51 -19.58
N SER A 172 -12.70 7.32 -18.96
CA SER A 172 -12.84 6.04 -19.65
C SER A 172 -14.16 5.95 -20.41
N THR A 173 -15.27 6.31 -19.76
CA THR A 173 -16.60 6.34 -20.36
C THR A 173 -16.66 7.34 -21.54
N ASN A 174 -16.07 8.53 -21.39
CA ASN A 174 -16.02 9.50 -22.49
C ASN A 174 -15.16 9.02 -23.65
N ALA A 175 -14.05 8.36 -23.40
CA ALA A 175 -13.22 7.73 -24.44
C ALA A 175 -13.99 6.61 -25.18
N ALA A 176 -14.75 5.78 -24.43
CA ALA A 176 -15.60 4.75 -25.02
C ALA A 176 -16.73 5.35 -25.89
N ARG A 177 -17.34 6.47 -25.45
CA ARG A 177 -18.33 7.21 -26.27
C ARG A 177 -17.69 7.76 -27.55
N SER A 178 -16.45 8.24 -27.47
CA SER A 178 -15.74 8.74 -28.65
C SER A 178 -15.52 7.69 -29.74
N ALA A 179 -15.48 6.39 -29.37
CA ALA A 179 -15.34 5.28 -30.30
C ALA A 179 -16.56 5.06 -31.22
N PHE A 180 -17.70 5.70 -30.93
CA PHE A 180 -18.87 5.70 -31.83
C PHE A 180 -18.82 6.76 -32.90
N TYR A 181 -17.89 7.69 -32.85
CA TYR A 181 -17.69 8.75 -33.84
C TYR A 181 -16.59 8.39 -34.83
N PRO A 182 -16.60 9.02 -36.02
CA PRO A 182 -15.55 8.80 -37.04
C PRO A 182 -14.18 9.20 -36.51
N SER A 183 -13.16 8.42 -36.83
CA SER A 183 -11.74 8.79 -36.64
C SER A 183 -11.16 9.40 -37.90
N ILE A 184 -10.43 10.49 -37.77
CA ILE A 184 -9.72 11.17 -38.84
C ILE A 184 -8.23 10.95 -38.64
N THR A 185 -7.59 10.33 -39.61
CA THR A 185 -6.14 10.07 -39.60
C THR A 185 -5.49 10.75 -40.79
N LEU A 186 -4.46 11.55 -40.55
CA LEU A 186 -3.58 12.12 -41.54
C LEU A 186 -2.28 11.32 -41.57
N SER A 187 -1.92 10.76 -42.71
CA SER A 187 -0.66 10.02 -42.88
C SER A 187 0.16 10.62 -44.02
N GLY A 188 1.44 10.71 -43.79
CA GLY A 188 2.41 11.15 -44.75
C GLY A 188 3.56 10.17 -44.88
N THR A 189 4.02 9.94 -46.11
CA THR A 189 5.21 9.15 -46.35
C THR A 189 6.17 9.95 -47.23
N ALA A 190 7.45 9.90 -46.86
CA ALA A 190 8.53 10.47 -47.67
C ALA A 190 9.62 9.41 -47.85
N GLY A 191 10.11 9.23 -48.99
CA GLY A 191 11.12 8.21 -49.26
C GLY A 191 11.77 8.33 -50.61
N TRP A 192 12.71 7.45 -50.87
CA TRP A 192 13.34 7.27 -52.15
C TRP A 192 13.37 5.79 -52.55
N THR A 193 13.31 5.54 -53.82
CA THR A 193 13.46 4.18 -54.37
C THR A 193 14.49 4.18 -55.49
N ASN A 194 15.36 3.18 -55.48
CA ASN A 194 16.33 2.95 -56.52
C ASN A 194 16.15 1.52 -57.08
N SER A 195 15.77 1.40 -58.31
CA SER A 195 15.49 0.13 -59.00
C SER A 195 16.70 -0.53 -59.67
N ALA A 196 17.81 0.18 -59.83
CA ALA A 196 19.04 -0.35 -60.38
C ALA A 196 20.14 -0.42 -59.34
N GLY A 197 20.79 -1.55 -59.18
CA GLY A 197 21.76 -1.89 -58.15
C GLY A 197 23.04 -1.04 -58.04
N SER A 198 22.99 0.22 -58.44
CA SER A 198 24.07 1.17 -58.36
C SER A 198 23.84 2.17 -57.21
N MET A 199 24.68 2.02 -56.22
CA MET A 199 25.08 2.97 -55.18
C MET A 199 24.05 3.98 -54.60
N ILE A 200 24.03 4.04 -53.32
CA ILE A 200 23.36 4.96 -52.40
C ILE A 200 23.59 6.48 -52.71
N VAL A 201 24.39 6.83 -53.66
CA VAL A 201 24.89 8.18 -53.98
C VAL A 201 23.94 9.04 -54.82
N ASN A 202 22.92 8.47 -55.43
CA ASN A 202 21.94 9.22 -56.20
C ASN A 202 20.51 8.73 -55.90
N PRO A 203 19.71 9.47 -55.11
CA PRO A 203 18.34 9.11 -54.82
C PRO A 203 17.53 9.19 -56.13
N GLY A 204 17.29 8.05 -56.76
CA GLY A 204 16.70 7.97 -58.10
C GLY A 204 15.34 8.62 -58.24
N LYS A 205 14.45 8.50 -57.31
CA LYS A 205 13.15 9.21 -57.27
C LYS A 205 12.73 9.47 -55.82
N LEU A 206 12.50 10.72 -55.50
CA LEU A 206 11.85 11.15 -54.26
C LEU A 206 10.33 10.89 -54.38
N LEU A 207 9.79 10.19 -53.42
CA LEU A 207 8.37 9.89 -53.32
C LEU A 207 7.80 10.62 -52.10
N PHE A 208 6.76 11.43 -52.30
CA PHE A 208 5.98 12.03 -51.26
C PHE A 208 4.53 11.59 -51.42
N SER A 209 3.90 11.17 -50.35
CA SER A 209 2.48 10.88 -50.29
C SER A 209 1.88 11.48 -49.05
N ALA A 210 0.72 12.12 -49.16
CA ALA A 210 -0.09 12.60 -48.05
C ALA A 210 -1.51 12.09 -48.26
N ILE A 211 -2.05 11.40 -47.24
CA ILE A 211 -3.39 10.78 -47.28
C ILE A 211 -4.14 11.17 -46.04
N GLY A 212 -5.35 11.74 -46.24
CA GLY A 212 -6.34 11.90 -45.16
C GLY A 212 -7.37 10.77 -45.24
N SER A 213 -7.58 10.05 -44.17
CA SER A 213 -8.59 9.01 -44.08
C SER A 213 -9.62 9.30 -43.00
N LEU A 214 -10.90 9.07 -43.33
CA LEU A 214 -12.03 9.11 -42.40
C LEU A 214 -12.55 7.69 -42.25
N THR A 215 -12.50 7.17 -41.01
CA THR A 215 -12.95 5.80 -40.73
C THR A 215 -13.98 5.81 -39.64
N GLN A 216 -15.16 5.22 -39.91
CA GLN A 216 -16.19 5.00 -38.90
C GLN A 216 -16.60 3.54 -38.88
N PRO A 217 -16.45 2.84 -37.73
CA PRO A 217 -16.93 1.48 -37.62
C PRO A 217 -18.45 1.48 -37.48
N LEU A 218 -19.17 0.97 -38.49
CA LEU A 218 -20.63 0.79 -38.46
C LEU A 218 -21.02 -0.49 -37.71
N PHE A 219 -20.17 -1.52 -37.78
CA PHE A 219 -20.34 -2.78 -37.12
C PHE A 219 -19.00 -3.38 -36.67
N ASN A 220 -18.84 -3.60 -35.35
CA ASN A 220 -17.63 -4.19 -34.78
C ASN A 220 -17.93 -5.31 -33.76
N LYS A 221 -18.92 -6.16 -34.07
CA LYS A 221 -19.31 -7.29 -33.21
C LYS A 221 -19.74 -6.87 -31.79
N GLY A 222 -20.27 -5.65 -31.64
CA GLY A 222 -20.70 -5.13 -30.33
C GLY A 222 -19.59 -4.65 -29.39
N LEU A 223 -18.33 -4.59 -29.84
CA LEU A 223 -17.19 -4.22 -29.00
C LEU A 223 -17.34 -2.82 -28.38
N ASN A 224 -17.77 -1.81 -29.16
CA ASN A 224 -17.98 -0.46 -28.65
C ASN A 224 -19.09 -0.41 -27.59
N VAL A 225 -20.16 -1.19 -27.75
CA VAL A 225 -21.24 -1.30 -26.78
C VAL A 225 -20.77 -1.97 -25.52
N ALA A 226 -19.96 -3.03 -25.64
CA ALA A 226 -19.36 -3.71 -24.50
C ALA A 226 -18.44 -2.78 -23.71
N GLN A 227 -17.54 -2.07 -24.38
CA GLN A 227 -16.63 -1.10 -23.74
C GLN A 227 -17.36 0.07 -23.05
N LEU A 228 -18.55 0.45 -23.52
CA LEU A 228 -19.34 1.50 -22.86
C LEU A 228 -20.09 1.00 -21.62
N LYS A 229 -20.38 -0.32 -21.55
CA LYS A 229 -21.11 -0.92 -20.44
C LYS A 229 -20.23 -1.41 -19.29
N ILE A 230 -18.93 -1.52 -19.52
CA ILE A 230 -17.91 -1.83 -18.50
C ILE A 230 -17.51 -0.56 -17.77
#